data_5e028d0bebec0dde82aa534461a5a045
#
_entry.id   5e028d0bebec0dde82aa534461a5a045
#
_cell.length_a   1.000
_cell.length_b   1.000
_cell.length_c   1.000
_cell.angle_alpha   90.00
_cell.angle_beta   90.00
_cell.angle_gamma   90.00
#
_symmetry.space_group_name_H-M   'P 1'
#
loop_
_entity.id
_entity.type
_entity.pdbx_description
1 polymer ?
#
loop_
_entity_poly.entity_id
_entity_poly.type
_entity_poly.pdbx_seq_one_letter_code
_entity_poly.pdbx_strand_id
1 'polypeptide(L)'
;DNIGVFDRSAPLPTGGHLEQADGTAWMALFSQNMLELAVELAAHDPTYEHMVFKFVEHFYYIAAAMNRPGQDGMWDEEDGFYYDLLQLPDGSATRLKVRSMVGLLPLCATTVIEKWQRQRVPRAMAHLAERMRRMPELWKTMHPTGPGHFGVADRGLMALVNPERLRRILTKMLDENEFF
;
A
#
# COMPACT_ATOMS: atom_id res chain seq x y z
N ASP A 1 16.74 2.42 10.77
CA ASP A 1 15.87 1.42 11.33
C ASP A 1 16.65 0.23 11.91
N ASN A 2 17.37 0.50 12.97
CA ASN A 2 18.29 -0.46 13.59
C ASN A 2 17.62 -1.16 14.76
N ILE A 3 17.40 -2.45 14.63
CA ILE A 3 16.93 -3.29 15.72
C ILE A 3 18.13 -4.08 16.26
N GLY A 4 19.00 -3.42 17.01
CA GLY A 4 20.08 -4.03 17.79
C GLY A 4 21.19 -4.75 17.01
N VAL A 5 20.90 -5.75 16.19
CA VAL A 5 21.90 -6.67 15.67
C VAL A 5 22.38 -6.36 14.25
N PHE A 6 21.53 -5.78 13.39
CA PHE A 6 21.93 -5.33 12.06
C PHE A 6 21.03 -4.19 11.55
N ASP A 7 21.57 -3.40 10.65
CA ASP A 7 20.86 -2.32 9.97
C ASP A 7 20.07 -2.90 8.78
N ARG A 8 18.75 -2.93 8.89
CA ARG A 8 17.86 -3.39 7.83
C ARG A 8 17.90 -2.52 6.56
N SER A 9 18.44 -1.31 6.66
CA SER A 9 18.56 -0.36 5.54
C SER A 9 19.90 -0.45 4.82
N ALA A 10 20.90 -1.12 5.41
CA ALA A 10 22.21 -1.28 4.81
C ALA A 10 22.26 -2.45 3.82
N PRO A 11 23.11 -2.38 2.77
CA PRO A 11 23.42 -3.53 1.95
C PRO A 11 23.99 -4.68 2.79
N LEU A 12 23.57 -5.90 2.49
CA LEU A 12 24.07 -7.06 3.20
C LEU A 12 25.53 -7.37 2.79
N PRO A 13 26.34 -7.94 3.70
CA PRO A 13 27.71 -8.37 3.36
C PRO A 13 27.79 -9.34 2.19
N THR A 14 26.71 -10.08 1.94
CA THR A 14 26.56 -11.04 0.81
C THR A 14 26.14 -10.37 -0.50
N GLY A 15 25.96 -9.04 -0.52
CA GLY A 15 25.59 -8.28 -1.70
C GLY A 15 24.09 -8.23 -2.00
N GLY A 16 23.22 -8.66 -1.12
CA GLY A 16 21.77 -8.48 -1.22
C GLY A 16 21.28 -7.24 -0.47
N HIS A 17 19.98 -6.98 -0.53
CA HIS A 17 19.32 -5.94 0.25
C HIS A 17 17.94 -6.41 0.73
N LEU A 18 17.42 -5.74 1.74
CA LEU A 18 16.13 -6.03 2.31
C LEU A 18 15.10 -4.99 1.86
N GLU A 19 14.03 -5.44 1.25
CA GLU A 19 12.83 -4.63 1.00
C GLU A 19 11.92 -4.74 2.23
N GLN A 20 11.76 -3.63 2.94
CA GLN A 20 11.09 -3.60 4.23
C GLN A 20 9.58 -3.41 4.07
N ALA A 21 8.77 -4.32 4.60
CA ALA A 21 7.32 -4.25 4.51
C ALA A 21 6.75 -3.08 5.34
N ASP A 22 7.30 -2.82 6.52
CA ASP A 22 6.92 -1.69 7.37
C ASP A 22 7.34 -0.35 6.75
N GLY A 23 8.58 -0.21 6.32
CA GLY A 23 9.08 1.01 5.68
C GLY A 23 8.29 1.37 4.42
N THR A 24 7.98 0.37 3.60
CA THR A 24 7.17 0.54 2.39
C THR A 24 5.73 0.95 2.73
N ALA A 25 5.13 0.34 3.77
CA ALA A 25 3.80 0.71 4.25
C ALA A 25 3.76 2.15 4.79
N TRP A 26 4.80 2.60 5.50
CA TRP A 26 4.94 3.99 5.94
C TRP A 26 4.97 4.96 4.76
N MET A 27 5.62 4.61 3.66
CA MET A 27 5.63 5.44 2.45
C MET A 27 4.26 5.49 1.77
N ALA A 28 3.48 4.40 1.83
CA ALA A 28 2.10 4.40 1.36
C ALA A 28 1.22 5.35 2.21
N LEU A 29 1.31 5.25 3.54
CA LEU A 29 0.63 6.17 4.47
C LEU A 29 1.05 7.63 4.24
N PHE A 30 2.34 7.88 4.09
CA PHE A 30 2.85 9.23 3.78
C PHE A 30 2.25 9.78 2.48
N SER A 31 2.14 8.95 1.44
CA SER A 31 1.51 9.35 0.18
C SER A 31 0.02 9.69 0.36
N GLN A 32 -0.69 8.99 1.24
CA GLN A 32 -2.08 9.30 1.59
C GLN A 32 -2.20 10.62 2.35
N ASN A 33 -1.34 10.87 3.33
CA ASN A 33 -1.34 12.14 4.07
C ASN A 33 -1.05 13.33 3.14
N MET A 34 -0.08 13.16 2.24
CA MET A 34 0.22 14.19 1.23
C MET A 34 -0.91 14.37 0.22
N LEU A 35 -1.64 13.30 -0.10
CA LEU A 35 -2.84 13.37 -0.93
C LEU A 35 -3.93 14.21 -0.25
N GLU A 36 -4.20 13.97 1.02
CA GLU A 36 -5.20 14.75 1.79
C GLU A 36 -4.85 16.24 1.80
N LEU A 37 -3.59 16.58 2.07
CA LEU A 37 -3.11 17.97 1.99
C LEU A 37 -3.27 18.57 0.59
N ALA A 38 -2.93 17.79 -0.45
CA ALA A 38 -3.05 18.26 -1.83
C ALA A 38 -4.51 18.50 -2.25
N VAL A 39 -5.44 17.64 -1.80
CA VAL A 39 -6.88 17.82 -2.04
C VAL A 39 -7.40 19.08 -1.37
N GLU A 40 -7.00 19.33 -0.13
CA GLU A 40 -7.39 20.54 0.61
C GLU A 40 -6.87 21.79 -0.10
N LEU A 41 -5.61 21.82 -0.51
CA LEU A 41 -5.03 22.93 -1.26
C LEU A 41 -5.73 23.14 -2.61
N ALA A 42 -6.01 22.04 -3.34
CA ALA A 42 -6.69 22.09 -4.63
C ALA A 42 -8.14 22.59 -4.53
N ALA A 43 -8.77 22.44 -3.36
CA ALA A 43 -10.10 22.99 -3.10
C ALA A 43 -10.11 24.53 -3.10
N HIS A 44 -8.98 25.16 -2.78
CA HIS A 44 -8.79 26.60 -2.79
C HIS A 44 -8.10 27.12 -4.05
N ASP A 45 -7.16 26.36 -4.59
CA ASP A 45 -6.40 26.70 -5.81
C ASP A 45 -6.26 25.48 -6.72
N PRO A 46 -6.97 25.45 -7.86
CA PRO A 46 -6.92 24.32 -8.80
C PRO A 46 -5.52 24.01 -9.37
N THR A 47 -4.55 24.88 -9.22
CA THR A 47 -3.17 24.61 -9.66
C THR A 47 -2.55 23.44 -8.89
N TYR A 48 -3.03 23.13 -7.68
CA TYR A 48 -2.58 22.00 -6.87
C TYR A 48 -3.17 20.65 -7.29
N GLU A 49 -4.10 20.57 -8.25
CA GLU A 49 -4.65 19.28 -8.70
C GLU A 49 -3.57 18.31 -9.22
N HIS A 50 -2.47 18.83 -9.78
CA HIS A 50 -1.36 17.98 -10.22
C HIS A 50 -0.67 17.23 -9.07
N MET A 51 -0.67 17.81 -7.85
CA MET A 51 -0.14 17.16 -6.64
C MET A 51 -1.07 16.04 -6.17
N VAL A 52 -2.38 16.22 -6.30
CA VAL A 52 -3.37 15.16 -6.02
C VAL A 52 -3.08 13.94 -6.88
N PHE A 53 -2.95 14.15 -8.20
CA PHE A 53 -2.62 13.07 -9.12
C PHE A 53 -1.28 12.39 -8.77
N LYS A 54 -0.25 13.18 -8.49
CA LYS A 54 1.08 12.68 -8.11
C LYS A 54 1.02 11.73 -6.91
N PHE A 55 0.37 12.13 -5.81
CA PHE A 55 0.34 11.32 -4.58
C PHE A 55 -0.58 10.10 -4.68
N VAL A 56 -1.69 10.20 -5.43
CA VAL A 56 -2.49 9.02 -5.78
C VAL A 56 -1.64 8.02 -6.56
N GLU A 57 -0.90 8.48 -7.56
CA GLU A 57 -0.05 7.61 -8.38
C GLU A 57 1.06 6.94 -7.54
N HIS A 58 1.71 7.69 -6.65
CA HIS A 58 2.72 7.13 -5.72
C HIS A 58 2.11 6.04 -4.83
N PHE A 59 0.95 6.29 -4.24
CA PHE A 59 0.26 5.27 -3.44
C PHE A 59 -0.01 4.00 -4.26
N TYR A 60 -0.52 4.13 -5.47
CA TYR A 60 -0.81 2.97 -6.32
C TYR A 60 0.44 2.18 -6.71
N TYR A 61 1.56 2.85 -7.00
CA TYR A 61 2.82 2.16 -7.29
C TYR A 61 3.34 1.39 -6.09
N ILE A 62 3.30 1.98 -4.90
CA ILE A 62 3.70 1.31 -3.66
C ILE A 62 2.79 0.12 -3.40
N ALA A 63 1.48 0.30 -3.51
CA ALA A 63 0.51 -0.77 -3.31
C ALA A 63 0.70 -1.92 -4.31
N ALA A 64 1.01 -1.60 -5.57
CA ALA A 64 1.31 -2.60 -6.59
C ALA A 64 2.58 -3.40 -6.26
N ALA A 65 3.62 -2.72 -5.80
CA ALA A 65 4.88 -3.37 -5.43
C ALA A 65 4.68 -4.33 -4.25
N MET A 66 4.05 -3.86 -3.18
CA MET A 66 3.81 -4.69 -1.99
C MET A 66 2.88 -5.89 -2.25
N ASN A 67 1.88 -5.69 -3.12
CA ASN A 67 0.86 -6.69 -3.43
C ASN A 67 1.16 -7.51 -4.68
N ARG A 68 2.36 -7.40 -5.25
CA ARG A 68 2.79 -8.16 -6.42
C ARG A 68 2.58 -9.66 -6.19
N PRO A 69 1.94 -10.36 -7.12
CA PRO A 69 1.77 -11.82 -7.00
C PRO A 69 3.11 -12.55 -7.19
N GLY A 70 3.20 -13.77 -6.66
CA GLY A 70 4.39 -14.60 -6.80
C GLY A 70 5.44 -14.36 -5.71
N GLN A 71 6.69 -14.69 -6.02
CA GLN A 71 7.80 -14.64 -5.06
C GLN A 71 8.30 -13.22 -4.78
N ASP A 72 8.09 -12.30 -5.71
CA ASP A 72 8.61 -10.92 -5.67
C ASP A 72 7.70 -9.92 -4.94
N GLY A 73 6.63 -10.39 -4.32
CA GLY A 73 5.74 -9.56 -3.51
C GLY A 73 5.92 -9.81 -2.02
N MET A 74 5.57 -8.83 -1.21
CA MET A 74 5.69 -8.93 0.25
C MET A 74 4.56 -9.76 0.88
N TRP A 75 3.44 -9.93 0.19
CA TRP A 75 2.32 -10.75 0.65
C TRP A 75 2.57 -12.24 0.41
N ASP A 76 2.44 -13.03 1.45
CA ASP A 76 2.48 -14.49 1.37
C ASP A 76 1.06 -15.06 1.35
N GLU A 77 0.71 -15.73 0.23
CA GLU A 77 -0.64 -16.26 0.05
C GLU A 77 -0.92 -17.49 0.94
N GLU A 78 0.08 -18.27 1.29
CA GLU A 78 -0.10 -19.42 2.17
C GLU A 78 -0.33 -18.97 3.60
N ASP A 79 0.55 -18.12 4.12
CA ASP A 79 0.48 -17.62 5.49
C ASP A 79 -0.60 -16.54 5.68
N GLY A 80 -0.99 -15.83 4.63
CA GLY A 80 -1.92 -14.71 4.74
C GLY A 80 -1.36 -13.54 5.55
N PHE A 81 -0.09 -13.19 5.30
CA PHE A 81 0.62 -12.17 6.06
C PHE A 81 1.66 -11.45 5.18
N TYR A 82 2.06 -10.23 5.57
CA TYR A 82 3.14 -9.50 4.90
C TYR A 82 4.47 -9.78 5.59
N TYR A 83 5.52 -9.89 4.78
CA TYR A 83 6.89 -10.11 5.23
C TYR A 83 7.87 -9.19 4.50
N ASP A 84 9.00 -8.94 5.13
CA ASP A 84 10.16 -8.37 4.45
C ASP A 84 10.63 -9.32 3.34
N LEU A 85 11.15 -8.74 2.27
CA LEU A 85 11.63 -9.48 1.11
C LEU A 85 13.14 -9.30 0.99
N LEU A 86 13.87 -10.40 1.11
CA LEU A 86 15.30 -10.43 0.87
C LEU A 86 15.56 -10.59 -0.62
N GLN A 87 16.16 -9.58 -1.24
CA GLN A 87 16.62 -9.61 -2.61
C GLN A 87 18.09 -10.05 -2.67
N LEU A 88 18.40 -11.07 -3.46
CA LEU A 88 19.77 -11.57 -3.65
C LEU A 88 20.40 -11.03 -4.94
N PRO A 89 21.74 -11.02 -5.06
CA PRO A 89 22.43 -10.50 -6.24
C PRO A 89 22.12 -11.24 -7.55
N ASP A 90 21.68 -12.49 -7.47
CA ASP A 90 21.27 -13.31 -8.61
C ASP A 90 19.85 -12.99 -9.13
N GLY A 91 19.17 -12.05 -8.49
CA GLY A 91 17.81 -11.64 -8.83
C GLY A 91 16.73 -12.51 -8.16
N SER A 92 17.10 -13.49 -7.36
CA SER A 92 16.13 -14.25 -6.57
C SER A 92 15.66 -13.47 -5.35
N ALA A 93 14.41 -13.74 -4.92
CA ALA A 93 13.81 -13.10 -3.77
C ALA A 93 13.25 -14.14 -2.80
N THR A 94 13.36 -13.86 -1.50
CA THR A 94 12.85 -14.75 -0.44
C THR A 94 12.20 -13.94 0.66
N ARG A 95 10.97 -14.31 1.06
CA ARG A 95 10.29 -13.70 2.20
C ARG A 95 10.91 -14.16 3.51
N LEU A 96 11.22 -13.22 4.37
CA LEU A 96 11.66 -13.51 5.73
C LEU A 96 10.43 -13.70 6.62
N LYS A 97 9.99 -14.94 6.77
CA LYS A 97 8.75 -15.31 7.46
C LYS A 97 8.83 -15.16 8.98
N VAL A 98 9.06 -13.93 9.44
CA VAL A 98 9.02 -13.56 10.86
C VAL A 98 7.72 -12.80 11.10
N ARG A 99 6.76 -13.42 11.79
CA ARG A 99 5.50 -12.79 12.16
C ARG A 99 5.75 -11.78 13.27
N SER A 100 5.61 -10.53 12.93
CA SER A 100 5.87 -9.41 13.82
C SER A 100 5.02 -8.19 13.43
N MET A 101 5.15 -7.10 14.17
CA MET A 101 4.52 -5.82 13.86
C MET A 101 4.85 -5.31 12.45
N VAL A 102 5.99 -5.69 11.88
CA VAL A 102 6.39 -5.35 10.51
C VAL A 102 5.32 -5.70 9.50
N GLY A 103 4.74 -6.89 9.59
CA GLY A 103 3.68 -7.35 8.70
C GLY A 103 2.28 -6.82 9.03
N LEU A 104 2.11 -6.12 10.16
CA LEU A 104 0.85 -5.45 10.54
C LEU A 104 0.79 -3.99 10.05
N LEU A 105 1.93 -3.33 9.88
CA LEU A 105 1.99 -1.92 9.49
C LEU A 105 1.32 -1.60 8.14
N PRO A 106 1.20 -2.51 7.16
CA PRO A 106 0.38 -2.27 5.97
C PRO A 106 -1.07 -1.86 6.24
N LEU A 107 -1.62 -2.21 7.41
CA LEU A 107 -2.97 -1.78 7.84
C LEU A 107 -3.07 -0.27 8.08
N CYS A 108 -1.97 0.40 8.41
CA CYS A 108 -1.95 1.84 8.67
C CYS A 108 -2.21 2.67 7.40
N ALA A 109 -1.87 2.14 6.21
CA ALA A 109 -2.07 2.84 4.94
C ALA A 109 -3.52 2.69 4.47
N THR A 110 -4.43 3.38 5.16
CA THR A 110 -5.87 3.36 4.91
C THR A 110 -6.44 4.75 5.16
N THR A 111 -7.10 5.33 4.16
CA THR A 111 -7.80 6.62 4.29
C THR A 111 -9.15 6.61 3.58
N VAL A 112 -10.04 7.49 4.03
CA VAL A 112 -11.38 7.68 3.46
C VAL A 112 -11.36 8.87 2.53
N ILE A 113 -11.84 8.67 1.31
CA ILE A 113 -12.02 9.72 0.32
C ILE A 113 -13.49 10.13 0.30
N GLU A 114 -13.77 11.32 0.77
CA GLU A 114 -15.12 11.88 0.82
C GLU A 114 -15.63 12.23 -0.59
N LYS A 115 -16.95 12.23 -0.76
CA LYS A 115 -17.59 12.63 -2.03
C LYS A 115 -17.18 14.02 -2.47
N TRP A 116 -17.19 14.97 -1.55
CA TRP A 116 -16.86 16.37 -1.85
C TRP A 116 -15.40 16.53 -2.32
N GLN A 117 -14.47 15.74 -1.79
CA GLN A 117 -13.06 15.74 -2.20
C GLN A 117 -12.94 15.37 -3.68
N ARG A 118 -13.58 14.28 -4.10
CA ARG A 118 -13.58 13.86 -5.52
C ARG A 118 -14.19 14.91 -6.45
N GLN A 119 -15.25 15.60 -6.00
CA GLN A 119 -15.91 16.64 -6.77
C GLN A 119 -15.06 17.91 -6.94
N ARG A 120 -14.14 18.17 -6.01
CA ARG A 120 -13.27 19.34 -6.04
C ARG A 120 -12.04 19.19 -6.93
N VAL A 121 -11.69 17.98 -7.32
CA VAL A 121 -10.50 17.67 -8.11
C VAL A 121 -10.83 16.90 -9.41
N PRO A 122 -11.69 17.46 -10.29
CA PRO A 122 -12.22 16.72 -11.43
C PRO A 122 -11.14 16.33 -12.46
N ARG A 123 -10.12 17.15 -12.66
CA ARG A 123 -9.00 16.86 -13.58
C ARG A 123 -8.17 15.71 -13.06
N ALA A 124 -7.84 15.71 -11.77
CA ALA A 124 -7.11 14.61 -11.15
C ALA A 124 -7.90 13.30 -11.23
N MET A 125 -9.22 13.34 -11.00
CA MET A 125 -10.08 12.17 -11.13
C MET A 125 -10.15 11.63 -12.56
N ALA A 126 -10.26 12.51 -13.56
CA ALA A 126 -10.24 12.11 -14.97
C ALA A 126 -8.90 11.47 -15.36
N HIS A 127 -7.79 12.04 -14.92
CA HIS A 127 -6.44 11.53 -15.17
C HIS A 127 -6.20 10.16 -14.50
N LEU A 128 -6.66 10.02 -13.27
CA LEU A 128 -6.61 8.74 -12.54
C LEU A 128 -7.41 7.66 -13.28
N ALA A 129 -8.64 7.97 -13.69
CA ALA A 129 -9.48 7.03 -14.45
C ALA A 129 -8.82 6.56 -15.75
N GLU A 130 -8.15 7.47 -16.47
CA GLU A 130 -7.37 7.13 -17.66
C GLU A 130 -6.17 6.23 -17.33
N ARG A 131 -5.45 6.55 -16.26
CA ARG A 131 -4.30 5.76 -15.80
C ARG A 131 -4.72 4.34 -15.41
N MET A 132 -5.83 4.21 -14.67
CA MET A 132 -6.37 2.92 -14.25
C MET A 132 -6.77 2.03 -15.42
N ARG A 133 -7.33 2.60 -16.49
CA ARG A 133 -7.63 1.84 -17.71
C ARG A 133 -6.39 1.22 -18.37
N ARG A 134 -5.23 1.84 -18.19
CA ARG A 134 -3.95 1.33 -18.70
C ARG A 134 -3.28 0.29 -17.80
N MET A 135 -3.78 0.12 -16.57
CA MET A 135 -3.19 -0.78 -15.56
C MET A 135 -4.26 -1.70 -14.95
N PRO A 136 -4.93 -2.55 -15.76
CA PRO A 136 -6.10 -3.32 -15.31
C PRO A 136 -5.78 -4.33 -14.21
N GLU A 137 -4.58 -4.92 -14.21
CA GLU A 137 -4.20 -5.89 -13.19
C GLU A 137 -3.98 -5.25 -11.82
N LEU A 138 -3.40 -4.06 -11.79
CA LEU A 138 -3.28 -3.29 -10.57
C LEU A 138 -4.67 -2.94 -10.00
N TRP A 139 -5.57 -2.49 -10.89
CA TRP A 139 -6.93 -2.15 -10.51
C TRP A 139 -7.68 -3.35 -9.89
N LYS A 140 -7.61 -4.51 -10.49
CA LYS A 140 -8.24 -5.74 -9.98
C LYS A 140 -7.74 -6.12 -8.59
N THR A 141 -6.43 -5.99 -8.36
CA THR A 141 -5.82 -6.33 -7.06
C THR A 141 -6.31 -5.41 -5.94
N MET A 142 -6.51 -4.13 -6.25
CA MET A 142 -6.91 -3.12 -5.25
C MET A 142 -8.43 -2.95 -5.12
N HIS A 143 -9.19 -3.30 -6.16
CA HIS A 143 -10.64 -3.14 -6.22
C HIS A 143 -11.34 -4.46 -6.61
N PRO A 144 -11.29 -5.48 -5.74
CA PRO A 144 -11.90 -6.78 -6.06
C PRO A 144 -13.41 -6.73 -6.27
N THR A 145 -14.08 -5.68 -5.78
CA THR A 145 -15.52 -5.45 -5.95
C THR A 145 -15.88 -4.72 -7.25
N GLY A 146 -14.88 -4.37 -8.07
CA GLY A 146 -15.08 -3.64 -9.33
C GLY A 146 -15.06 -2.11 -9.19
N PRO A 147 -15.04 -1.41 -10.33
CA PRO A 147 -14.99 0.06 -10.35
C PRO A 147 -16.29 0.68 -9.87
N GLY A 148 -16.19 1.79 -9.13
CA GLY A 148 -17.33 2.61 -8.72
C GLY A 148 -18.12 2.08 -7.53
N HIS A 149 -17.61 1.10 -6.81
CA HIS A 149 -18.22 0.65 -5.57
C HIS A 149 -17.82 1.61 -4.42
N PHE A 150 -18.76 2.41 -3.98
CA PHE A 150 -18.60 3.32 -2.86
C PHE A 150 -19.38 2.84 -1.64
N GLY A 151 -18.86 3.15 -0.45
CA GLY A 151 -19.51 2.82 0.82
C GLY A 151 -20.64 3.77 1.19
N VAL A 152 -21.02 3.76 2.45
CA VAL A 152 -22.05 4.64 3.02
C VAL A 152 -21.72 6.12 2.72
N ALA A 153 -22.73 6.89 2.37
CA ALA A 153 -22.61 8.30 1.98
C ALA A 153 -21.70 8.55 0.77
N ASP A 154 -21.59 7.59 -0.13
CA ASP A 154 -20.76 7.68 -1.33
C ASP A 154 -19.26 7.90 -1.02
N ARG A 155 -18.80 7.38 0.13
CA ARG A 155 -17.40 7.40 0.53
C ARG A 155 -16.60 6.34 -0.22
N GLY A 156 -15.40 6.71 -0.65
CA GLY A 156 -14.38 5.76 -1.13
C GLY A 156 -13.42 5.38 0.00
N LEU A 157 -12.96 4.14 0.00
CA LEU A 157 -11.86 3.71 0.85
C LEU A 157 -10.62 3.51 -0.02
N MET A 158 -9.53 4.16 0.32
CA MET A 158 -8.22 3.93 -0.26
C MET A 158 -7.38 3.18 0.77
N ALA A 159 -7.13 1.89 0.54
CA ALA A 159 -6.40 1.04 1.46
C ALA A 159 -5.36 0.19 0.72
N LEU A 160 -4.23 -0.06 1.37
CA LEU A 160 -3.18 -0.94 0.86
C LEU A 160 -3.63 -2.40 0.90
N VAL A 161 -4.43 -2.74 1.89
CA VAL A 161 -4.89 -4.10 2.19
C VAL A 161 -6.35 -4.25 1.78
N ASN A 162 -6.66 -5.24 0.94
CA ASN A 162 -8.03 -5.55 0.55
C ASN A 162 -8.81 -6.28 1.68
N PRO A 163 -10.14 -6.38 1.62
CA PRO A 163 -10.95 -6.95 2.70
C PRO A 163 -10.65 -8.43 3.02
N GLU A 164 -10.23 -9.22 2.03
CA GLU A 164 -9.88 -10.63 2.24
C GLU A 164 -8.58 -10.74 3.04
N ARG A 165 -7.54 -10.04 2.61
CA ARG A 165 -6.25 -9.98 3.29
C ARG A 165 -6.39 -9.39 4.70
N LEU A 166 -7.23 -8.36 4.87
CA LEU A 166 -7.53 -7.80 6.17
C LEU A 166 -8.07 -8.86 7.13
N ARG A 167 -9.04 -9.68 6.71
CA ARG A 167 -9.58 -10.76 7.55
C ARG A 167 -8.49 -11.75 7.95
N ARG A 168 -7.63 -12.15 7.01
CA ARG A 168 -6.55 -13.11 7.28
C ARG A 168 -5.52 -12.55 8.27
N ILE A 169 -5.14 -11.28 8.13
CA ILE A 169 -4.24 -10.60 9.08
C ILE A 169 -4.88 -10.52 10.46
N LEU A 170 -6.15 -10.07 10.55
CA LEU A 170 -6.85 -9.93 11.82
C LEU A 170 -7.07 -11.29 12.51
N THR A 171 -7.31 -12.36 11.77
CA THR A 171 -7.41 -13.71 12.33
C THR A 171 -6.12 -14.09 13.05
N LYS A 172 -4.96 -13.84 12.43
CA LYS A 172 -3.65 -14.11 13.05
C LYS A 172 -3.37 -13.17 14.23
N MET A 173 -3.68 -11.89 14.07
CA MET A 173 -3.46 -10.87 15.09
C MET A 173 -4.26 -11.15 16.39
N LEU A 174 -5.42 -11.81 16.27
CA LEU A 174 -6.30 -12.15 17.37
C LEU A 174 -6.11 -13.61 17.87
N ASP A 175 -5.22 -14.37 17.28
CA ASP A 175 -4.90 -15.73 17.70
C ASP A 175 -3.85 -15.69 18.82
N GLU A 176 -4.26 -16.13 20.02
CA GLU A 176 -3.39 -16.17 21.20
C GLU A 176 -2.15 -17.06 21.03
N ASN A 177 -2.17 -18.01 20.09
CA ASN A 177 -1.02 -18.87 19.81
C ASN A 177 -0.02 -18.23 18.85
N GLU A 178 -0.36 -17.12 18.19
CA GLU A 178 0.48 -16.45 17.19
C GLU A 178 1.18 -15.20 17.75
N PHE A 179 0.47 -14.37 18.55
CA PHE A 179 0.97 -13.04 18.98
C PHE A 179 0.94 -12.81 20.50
N PHE A 180 0.50 -13.78 21.32
CA PHE A 180 0.42 -13.65 22.77
C PHE A 180 1.28 -14.71 23.48
#